data_6ab6fc5b592f56e27c8229e23f46605e
#
_entry.id   6ab6fc5b592f56e27c8229e23f46605e
#
_cell.length_a   1.000
_cell.length_b   1.000
_cell.length_c   1.000
_cell.angle_alpha   90.00
_cell.angle_beta   90.00
_cell.angle_gamma   90.00
#
_symmetry.space_group_name_H-M   'P 1'
#
loop_
_entity.id
_entity.type
_entity.pdbx_description
1 polymer ?
#
loop_
_entity_poly.entity_id
_entity_poly.type
_entity_poly.pdbx_seq_one_letter_code
_entity_poly.pdbx_strand_id
1 'polypeptide(L)'
;MNNTKHRSPFAIAARLIVLVRPMLPIMLAAIVMGVIGHFCATFITVFGGFALLTAAGLPSPLAGVGTAFVCILVFALLRGVLLYAEQASNHYIAFKLLALIRDKVFGALRRLTPAKLEGRDRGDLISLITADIEQLEVFYAHTISPVCIAILCVTGMTCFTASYHILPALVLLAGYLLVGIALPVWSARRGDKAAREYRQALADTNSYLLESLRGLRDILQYQNTAARAEGITAHSETLGEKQKAMKYREGVTVGAANTLIVLTALAVLGVSIRLYQNGQLGAEGVLVCTLSALSSFGPVVALANLGASLTQVFASADRVLDLLDEDPVTADVTDGADTTFTGAQAEHVSFAYAKEEVLHDLSLTIPEKKIVGITGRSGSGKSTFLRLLMRFWDVSSGTIRFGERDIRAVNTAALRAQESLVTQETELFDDTIENNIRIARRNATRAEVEAACRKAALDGFINSLPKGYDTPVGELGGALSGGERQRIGVARAFLHDAPFLLLDEPTSNLDSLNEGIILKAVRDECREKTVLLVSHRRSTMAVADLSFSVESGRLS
;
A
#
# COMPACT_ATOMS: atom_id res chain seq x y z
N MET A 1 21.04 5.68 -1.83
CA MET A 1 20.18 5.63 -3.04
C MET A 1 20.42 4.27 -3.69
N ASN A 2 19.58 3.30 -3.41
CA ASN A 2 19.62 2.02 -4.11
C ASN A 2 19.22 2.28 -5.56
N ASN A 3 19.99 1.74 -6.47
CA ASN A 3 19.73 1.75 -7.91
C ASN A 3 18.49 0.86 -8.15
N THR A 4 17.29 1.41 -7.92
CA THR A 4 16.03 0.72 -8.22
C THR A 4 15.99 0.56 -9.74
N LYS A 5 16.35 -0.64 -10.21
CA LYS A 5 16.11 -1.02 -11.60
C LYS A 5 14.60 -1.00 -11.78
N HIS A 6 14.05 0.09 -12.31
CA HIS A 6 12.64 0.14 -12.70
C HIS A 6 12.34 -1.09 -13.55
N ARG A 7 11.44 -1.93 -13.05
CA ARG A 7 11.00 -3.12 -13.77
C ARG A 7 10.26 -2.69 -15.04
N SER A 8 10.42 -3.44 -16.11
CA SER A 8 9.61 -3.18 -17.30
C SER A 8 8.12 -3.41 -16.98
N PRO A 9 7.19 -2.64 -17.59
CA PRO A 9 5.74 -2.84 -17.39
C PRO A 9 5.29 -4.28 -17.62
N PHE A 10 5.93 -4.97 -18.56
CA PHE A 10 5.66 -6.37 -18.85
C PHE A 10 6.08 -7.30 -17.68
N ALA A 11 7.22 -7.04 -17.06
CA ALA A 11 7.69 -7.83 -15.91
C ALA A 11 6.78 -7.62 -14.69
N ILE A 12 6.32 -6.37 -14.47
CA ILE A 12 5.36 -6.05 -13.41
C ILE A 12 4.04 -6.80 -13.66
N ALA A 13 3.48 -6.70 -14.86
CA ALA A 13 2.24 -7.39 -15.23
C ALA A 13 2.36 -8.91 -15.04
N ALA A 14 3.47 -9.52 -15.46
CA ALA A 14 3.70 -10.96 -15.30
C ALA A 14 3.69 -11.37 -13.80
N ARG A 15 4.33 -10.59 -12.92
CA ARG A 15 4.31 -10.85 -11.48
C ARG A 15 2.93 -10.69 -10.86
N LEU A 16 2.18 -9.67 -11.25
CA LEU A 16 0.81 -9.45 -10.79
C LEU A 16 -0.12 -10.59 -11.24
N ILE A 17 0.03 -11.09 -12.47
CA ILE A 17 -0.74 -12.23 -12.99
C ILE A 17 -0.47 -13.51 -12.17
N VAL A 18 0.77 -13.76 -11.74
CA VAL A 18 1.07 -14.91 -10.87
C VAL A 18 0.30 -14.89 -9.57
N LEU A 19 0.03 -13.70 -9.01
CA LEU A 19 -0.76 -13.56 -7.79
C LEU A 19 -2.25 -13.94 -7.99
N VAL A 20 -2.75 -13.91 -9.22
CA VAL A 20 -4.14 -14.29 -9.56
C VAL A 20 -4.34 -15.81 -9.54
N ARG A 21 -3.28 -16.61 -9.57
CA ARG A 21 -3.35 -18.08 -9.69
C ARG A 21 -4.42 -18.75 -8.80
N PRO A 22 -4.62 -18.36 -7.53
CA PRO A 22 -5.66 -18.95 -6.68
C PRO A 22 -7.09 -18.63 -7.14
N MET A 23 -7.30 -17.54 -7.90
CA MET A 23 -8.60 -17.06 -8.37
C MET A 23 -8.85 -17.37 -9.84
N LEU A 24 -7.94 -18.10 -10.51
CA LEU A 24 -8.03 -18.41 -11.93
C LEU A 24 -9.36 -19.04 -12.38
N PRO A 25 -9.98 -20.00 -11.66
CA PRO A 25 -11.27 -20.55 -12.06
C PRO A 25 -12.38 -19.51 -12.12
N ILE A 26 -12.42 -18.61 -11.13
CA ILE A 26 -13.44 -17.54 -11.08
C ILE A 26 -13.20 -16.53 -12.21
N MET A 27 -11.93 -16.21 -12.50
CA MET A 27 -11.56 -15.31 -13.60
C MET A 27 -11.97 -15.89 -14.97
N LEU A 28 -11.74 -17.18 -15.20
CA LEU A 28 -12.19 -17.83 -16.42
C LEU A 28 -13.71 -17.81 -16.56
N ALA A 29 -14.44 -18.05 -15.49
CA ALA A 29 -15.90 -17.96 -15.49
C ALA A 29 -16.36 -16.52 -15.79
N ALA A 30 -15.72 -15.50 -15.21
CA ALA A 30 -16.01 -14.10 -15.49
C ALA A 30 -15.76 -13.75 -16.97
N ILE A 31 -14.66 -14.20 -17.55
CA ILE A 31 -14.35 -13.99 -18.99
C ILE A 31 -15.44 -14.63 -19.87
N VAL A 32 -15.84 -15.87 -19.59
CA VAL A 32 -16.89 -16.56 -20.35
C VAL A 32 -18.21 -15.82 -20.25
N MET A 33 -18.63 -15.42 -19.04
CA MET A 33 -19.85 -14.64 -18.81
C MET A 33 -19.80 -13.30 -19.55
N GLY A 34 -18.67 -12.60 -19.51
CA GLY A 34 -18.48 -11.34 -20.20
C GLY A 34 -18.56 -11.47 -21.72
N VAL A 35 -17.91 -12.49 -22.31
CA VAL A 35 -17.97 -12.77 -23.76
C VAL A 35 -19.41 -13.05 -24.18
N ILE A 36 -20.12 -13.95 -23.49
CA ILE A 36 -21.52 -14.26 -23.81
C ILE A 36 -22.41 -13.03 -23.64
N GLY A 37 -22.23 -12.25 -22.57
CA GLY A 37 -22.97 -11.02 -22.30
C GLY A 37 -22.80 -9.97 -23.42
N HIS A 38 -21.57 -9.78 -23.92
CA HIS A 38 -21.30 -8.89 -25.05
C HIS A 38 -21.85 -9.40 -26.38
N PHE A 39 -21.81 -10.72 -26.63
CA PHE A 39 -22.49 -11.30 -27.79
C PHE A 39 -24.01 -11.09 -27.70
N CYS A 40 -24.62 -11.31 -26.53
CA CYS A 40 -26.03 -11.02 -26.33
C CYS A 40 -26.36 -9.56 -26.67
N ALA A 41 -25.52 -8.61 -26.22
CA ALA A 41 -25.70 -7.19 -26.53
C ALA A 41 -25.70 -6.91 -28.03
N THR A 42 -24.79 -7.51 -28.79
CA THR A 42 -24.70 -7.37 -30.24
C THR A 42 -25.87 -8.04 -30.95
N PHE A 43 -26.23 -9.27 -30.55
CA PHE A 43 -27.31 -10.03 -31.18
C PHE A 43 -28.71 -9.45 -30.92
N ILE A 44 -28.96 -8.72 -29.84
CA ILE A 44 -30.18 -7.91 -29.66
C ILE A 44 -30.41 -7.00 -30.87
N THR A 45 -29.34 -6.29 -31.31
CA THR A 45 -29.41 -5.39 -32.47
C THR A 45 -29.61 -6.16 -33.78
N VAL A 46 -28.90 -7.29 -33.93
CA VAL A 46 -29.03 -8.17 -35.13
C VAL A 46 -30.44 -8.77 -35.22
N PHE A 47 -31.04 -9.26 -34.13
CA PHE A 47 -32.41 -9.76 -34.14
C PHE A 47 -33.44 -8.67 -34.38
N GLY A 48 -33.16 -7.41 -33.95
CA GLY A 48 -33.94 -6.24 -34.34
C GLY A 48 -33.90 -6.01 -35.86
N GLY A 49 -32.74 -6.19 -36.49
CA GLY A 49 -32.61 -6.19 -37.92
C GLY A 49 -33.39 -7.29 -38.64
N PHE A 50 -33.35 -8.51 -38.10
CA PHE A 50 -34.18 -9.62 -38.67
C PHE A 50 -35.67 -9.34 -38.52
N ALA A 51 -36.12 -8.72 -37.45
CA ALA A 51 -37.50 -8.31 -37.29
C ALA A 51 -37.92 -7.30 -38.39
N LEU A 52 -37.04 -6.33 -38.71
CA LEU A 52 -37.26 -5.37 -39.78
C LEU A 52 -37.35 -6.04 -41.17
N LEU A 53 -36.44 -6.97 -41.49
CA LEU A 53 -36.48 -7.74 -42.72
C LEU A 53 -37.81 -8.52 -42.86
N THR A 54 -38.21 -9.20 -41.81
CA THR A 54 -39.45 -9.97 -41.78
C THR A 54 -40.67 -9.06 -41.96
N ALA A 55 -40.72 -7.90 -41.30
CA ALA A 55 -41.80 -6.94 -41.42
C ALA A 55 -41.87 -6.31 -42.84
N ALA A 56 -40.72 -6.16 -43.51
CA ALA A 56 -40.63 -5.67 -44.89
C ALA A 56 -40.91 -6.75 -45.94
N GLY A 57 -41.19 -8.00 -45.54
CA GLY A 57 -41.42 -9.10 -46.48
C GLY A 57 -40.17 -9.59 -47.22
N LEU A 58 -38.99 -9.25 -46.72
CA LEU A 58 -37.70 -9.67 -47.25
C LEU A 58 -37.25 -11.01 -46.62
N PRO A 59 -36.38 -11.77 -47.32
CA PRO A 59 -35.85 -13.01 -46.76
C PRO A 59 -35.21 -12.78 -45.37
N SER A 60 -35.64 -13.54 -44.39
CA SER A 60 -35.16 -13.47 -43.02
C SER A 60 -34.98 -14.91 -42.48
N PRO A 61 -33.95 -15.18 -41.66
CA PRO A 61 -33.80 -16.50 -40.99
C PRO A 61 -34.86 -16.78 -39.95
N LEU A 62 -35.69 -15.81 -39.57
CA LEU A 62 -36.72 -15.94 -38.56
C LEU A 62 -38.09 -16.19 -39.15
N ALA A 63 -38.86 -17.10 -38.51
CA ALA A 63 -40.19 -17.48 -38.93
C ALA A 63 -41.25 -16.34 -38.78
N GLY A 64 -40.98 -15.29 -38.02
CA GLY A 64 -41.86 -14.16 -37.80
C GLY A 64 -41.32 -13.13 -36.83
N VAL A 65 -41.95 -11.94 -36.82
CA VAL A 65 -41.58 -10.83 -35.91
C VAL A 65 -41.69 -11.21 -34.43
N GLY A 66 -42.70 -12.05 -34.09
CA GLY A 66 -42.85 -12.53 -32.69
C GLY A 66 -41.68 -13.35 -32.21
N THR A 67 -41.08 -14.19 -33.08
CA THR A 67 -39.86 -14.95 -32.75
C THR A 67 -38.68 -14.02 -32.48
N ALA A 68 -38.50 -12.99 -33.31
CA ALA A 68 -37.48 -11.98 -33.10
C ALA A 68 -37.62 -11.28 -31.74
N PHE A 69 -38.85 -10.90 -31.37
CA PHE A 69 -39.14 -10.25 -30.10
C PHE A 69 -38.80 -11.15 -28.89
N VAL A 70 -39.16 -12.45 -28.96
CA VAL A 70 -38.79 -13.41 -27.91
C VAL A 70 -37.29 -13.56 -27.80
N CYS A 71 -36.56 -13.66 -28.91
CA CYS A 71 -35.10 -13.72 -28.91
C CYS A 71 -34.48 -12.46 -28.27
N ILE A 72 -34.93 -11.26 -28.68
CA ILE A 72 -34.49 -10.00 -28.10
C ILE A 72 -34.70 -9.97 -26.59
N LEU A 73 -35.87 -10.38 -26.11
CA LEU A 73 -36.20 -10.42 -24.69
C LEU A 73 -35.28 -11.38 -23.92
N VAL A 74 -35.08 -12.58 -24.45
CA VAL A 74 -34.19 -13.60 -23.83
C VAL A 74 -32.75 -13.08 -23.78
N PHE A 75 -32.23 -12.55 -24.88
CA PHE A 75 -30.87 -12.00 -24.94
C PHE A 75 -30.70 -10.76 -24.04
N ALA A 76 -31.73 -9.90 -23.92
CA ALA A 76 -31.69 -8.74 -23.04
C ALA A 76 -31.61 -9.15 -21.56
N LEU A 77 -32.42 -10.12 -21.13
CA LEU A 77 -32.39 -10.65 -19.76
C LEU A 77 -31.03 -11.35 -19.49
N LEU A 78 -30.59 -12.19 -20.41
CA LEU A 78 -29.35 -12.92 -20.29
C LEU A 78 -28.14 -11.96 -20.21
N ARG A 79 -28.09 -10.93 -21.06
CA ARG A 79 -27.10 -9.86 -21.02
C ARG A 79 -27.02 -9.20 -19.64
N GLY A 80 -28.18 -8.81 -19.08
CA GLY A 80 -28.22 -8.14 -17.77
C GLY A 80 -27.63 -9.00 -16.67
N VAL A 81 -28.02 -10.27 -16.59
CA VAL A 81 -27.56 -11.22 -15.59
C VAL A 81 -26.05 -11.52 -15.78
N LEU A 82 -25.62 -11.81 -17.01
CA LEU A 82 -24.24 -12.22 -17.29
C LEU A 82 -23.24 -11.07 -17.08
N LEU A 83 -23.54 -9.85 -17.54
CA LEU A 83 -22.64 -8.72 -17.33
C LEU A 83 -22.59 -8.30 -15.87
N TYR A 84 -23.71 -8.41 -15.13
CA TYR A 84 -23.68 -8.20 -13.68
C TYR A 84 -22.81 -9.25 -12.97
N ALA A 85 -22.99 -10.53 -13.30
CA ALA A 85 -22.22 -11.62 -12.70
C ALA A 85 -20.72 -11.53 -13.05
N GLU A 86 -20.39 -11.14 -14.28
CA GLU A 86 -19.01 -10.85 -14.71
C GLU A 86 -18.39 -9.75 -13.87
N GLN A 87 -19.07 -8.60 -13.77
CA GLN A 87 -18.59 -7.46 -13.02
C GLN A 87 -18.43 -7.78 -11.51
N ALA A 88 -19.45 -8.44 -10.92
CA ALA A 88 -19.38 -8.89 -9.53
C ALA A 88 -18.20 -9.85 -9.28
N SER A 89 -17.95 -10.76 -10.22
CA SER A 89 -16.82 -11.70 -10.15
C SER A 89 -15.48 -10.98 -10.22
N ASN A 90 -15.34 -10.01 -11.11
CA ASN A 90 -14.11 -9.23 -11.26
C ASN A 90 -13.78 -8.41 -9.99
N HIS A 91 -14.77 -7.76 -9.38
CA HIS A 91 -14.59 -7.04 -8.11
C HIS A 91 -14.30 -8.00 -6.95
N TYR A 92 -14.98 -9.16 -6.89
CA TYR A 92 -14.68 -10.17 -5.88
C TYR A 92 -13.20 -10.63 -5.97
N ILE A 93 -12.72 -10.93 -7.18
CA ILE A 93 -11.32 -11.30 -7.42
C ILE A 93 -10.40 -10.17 -6.95
N ALA A 94 -10.67 -8.93 -7.35
CA ALA A 94 -9.85 -7.77 -7.01
C ALA A 94 -9.76 -7.60 -5.49
N PHE A 95 -10.86 -7.52 -4.75
CA PHE A 95 -10.87 -7.34 -3.31
C PHE A 95 -10.18 -8.49 -2.56
N LYS A 96 -10.35 -9.73 -3.03
CA LYS A 96 -9.66 -10.88 -2.44
C LYS A 96 -8.15 -10.81 -2.64
N LEU A 97 -7.71 -10.37 -3.82
CA LEU A 97 -6.28 -10.18 -4.11
C LEU A 97 -5.68 -8.99 -3.37
N LEU A 98 -6.42 -7.88 -3.24
CA LEU A 98 -5.97 -6.74 -2.43
C LEU A 98 -5.76 -7.15 -0.97
N ALA A 99 -6.68 -7.93 -0.39
CA ALA A 99 -6.50 -8.47 0.96
C ALA A 99 -5.24 -9.35 1.07
N LEU A 100 -5.00 -10.23 0.09
CA LEU A 100 -3.79 -11.06 0.03
C LEU A 100 -2.51 -10.22 -0.09
N ILE A 101 -2.54 -9.16 -0.90
CA ILE A 101 -1.39 -8.26 -1.08
C ILE A 101 -1.12 -7.49 0.21
N ARG A 102 -2.16 -6.98 0.89
CA ARG A 102 -2.02 -6.31 2.19
C ARG A 102 -1.40 -7.23 3.24
N ASP A 103 -1.82 -8.49 3.30
CA ASP A 103 -1.23 -9.48 4.20
C ASP A 103 0.27 -9.71 3.90
N LYS A 104 0.63 -9.89 2.63
CA LYS A 104 2.03 -10.02 2.20
C LYS A 104 2.87 -8.78 2.52
N VAL A 105 2.33 -7.59 2.26
CA VAL A 105 2.99 -6.30 2.56
C VAL A 105 3.20 -6.17 4.07
N PHE A 106 2.19 -6.49 4.88
CA PHE A 106 2.34 -6.48 6.34
C PHE A 106 3.40 -7.49 6.82
N GLY A 107 3.43 -8.69 6.22
CA GLY A 107 4.48 -9.68 6.47
C GLY A 107 5.88 -9.18 6.11
N ALA A 108 6.02 -8.46 4.98
CA ALA A 108 7.29 -7.84 4.58
C ALA A 108 7.69 -6.72 5.55
N LEU A 109 6.77 -5.83 5.92
CA LEU A 109 7.03 -4.77 6.90
C LEU A 109 7.52 -5.33 8.24
N ARG A 110 6.88 -6.38 8.76
CA ARG A 110 7.33 -7.06 9.98
C ARG A 110 8.77 -7.58 9.87
N ARG A 111 9.14 -8.13 8.73
CA ARG A 111 10.48 -8.66 8.47
C ARG A 111 11.53 -7.54 8.33
N LEU A 112 11.13 -6.37 7.80
CA LEU A 112 12.00 -5.23 7.57
C LEU A 112 12.18 -4.34 8.81
N THR A 113 11.29 -4.46 9.80
CA THR A 113 11.29 -3.67 11.04
C THR A 113 12.39 -4.17 12.00
N PRO A 114 13.04 -3.25 12.76
CA PRO A 114 12.91 -1.80 12.67
C PRO A 114 13.86 -1.15 11.65
N ALA A 115 14.95 -1.82 11.30
CA ALA A 115 16.10 -1.25 10.62
C ALA A 115 15.79 -0.54 9.29
N LYS A 116 14.98 -1.16 8.44
CA LYS A 116 14.65 -0.61 7.11
C LYS A 116 13.53 0.44 7.16
N LEU A 117 12.71 0.44 8.21
CA LEU A 117 11.60 1.38 8.34
C LEU A 117 11.99 2.64 9.12
N GLU A 118 13.05 2.58 9.93
CA GLU A 118 13.57 3.73 10.63
C GLU A 118 14.17 4.73 9.63
N GLY A 119 13.69 5.98 9.68
CA GLY A 119 14.06 7.02 8.72
C GLY A 119 13.22 7.07 7.44
N ARG A 120 12.29 6.11 7.20
CA ARG A 120 11.28 6.24 6.14
C ARG A 120 10.16 7.18 6.56
N ASP A 121 9.65 7.93 5.61
CA ASP A 121 8.47 8.76 5.84
C ASP A 121 7.26 7.86 6.14
N ARG A 122 6.63 8.08 7.30
CA ARG A 122 5.43 7.33 7.73
C ARG A 122 4.27 7.55 6.77
N GLY A 123 4.14 8.76 6.21
CA GLY A 123 3.11 9.08 5.21
C GLY A 123 3.29 8.30 3.92
N ASP A 124 4.53 8.09 3.47
CA ASP A 124 4.83 7.28 2.29
C ASP A 124 4.47 5.80 2.50
N LEU A 125 4.75 5.23 3.67
CA LEU A 125 4.35 3.87 4.03
C LEU A 125 2.83 3.71 4.10
N ILE A 126 2.12 4.68 4.69
CA ILE A 126 0.65 4.68 4.74
C ILE A 126 0.09 4.75 3.31
N SER A 127 0.61 5.66 2.48
CA SER A 127 0.21 5.77 1.07
C SER A 127 0.42 4.47 0.29
N LEU A 128 1.53 3.77 0.53
CA LEU A 128 1.82 2.48 -0.09
C LEU A 128 0.81 1.40 0.32
N ILE A 129 0.48 1.30 1.62
CA ILE A 129 -0.45 0.28 2.14
C ILE A 129 -1.90 0.57 1.73
N THR A 130 -2.27 1.83 1.56
CA THR A 130 -3.63 2.25 1.20
C THR A 130 -3.74 2.52 -0.30
N ALA A 131 -3.30 3.68 -0.75
CA ALA A 131 -3.53 4.17 -2.10
C ALA A 131 -2.84 3.33 -3.19
N ASP A 132 -1.57 2.91 -3.00
CA ASP A 132 -0.87 2.13 -4.02
C ASP A 132 -1.47 0.74 -4.18
N ILE A 133 -1.83 0.07 -3.08
CA ILE A 133 -2.50 -1.23 -3.16
C ILE A 133 -3.88 -1.08 -3.80
N GLU A 134 -4.67 -0.05 -3.45
CA GLU A 134 -5.98 0.19 -4.07
C GLU A 134 -5.89 0.43 -5.59
N GLN A 135 -4.82 1.09 -6.06
CA GLN A 135 -4.61 1.23 -7.51
C GLN A 135 -4.48 -0.11 -8.24
N LEU A 136 -4.05 -1.17 -7.58
CA LEU A 136 -3.97 -2.51 -8.17
C LEU A 136 -5.33 -3.12 -8.48
N GLU A 137 -6.43 -2.61 -7.88
CA GLU A 137 -7.80 -3.01 -8.22
C GLU A 137 -8.06 -2.83 -9.71
N VAL A 138 -7.63 -1.70 -10.29
CA VAL A 138 -7.79 -1.41 -11.71
C VAL A 138 -7.14 -2.48 -12.59
N PHE A 139 -6.00 -3.01 -12.18
CA PHE A 139 -5.35 -4.10 -12.92
C PHE A 139 -6.17 -5.39 -12.86
N TYR A 140 -6.65 -5.78 -11.69
CA TYR A 140 -7.33 -7.06 -11.50
C TYR A 140 -8.77 -7.05 -12.00
N ALA A 141 -9.54 -5.99 -11.68
CA ALA A 141 -10.95 -5.90 -12.06
C ALA A 141 -11.16 -5.39 -13.48
N HIS A 142 -10.32 -4.44 -13.94
CA HIS A 142 -10.59 -3.69 -15.17
C HIS A 142 -9.57 -3.91 -16.29
N THR A 143 -8.53 -4.75 -16.09
CA THR A 143 -7.53 -4.99 -17.13
C THR A 143 -7.54 -6.43 -17.64
N ILE A 144 -7.33 -7.43 -16.77
CA ILE A 144 -7.11 -8.81 -17.21
C ILE A 144 -8.34 -9.36 -17.93
N SER A 145 -9.50 -9.40 -17.25
CA SER A 145 -10.74 -9.93 -17.84
C SER A 145 -11.20 -9.12 -19.04
N PRO A 146 -11.28 -7.77 -19.00
CA PRO A 146 -11.68 -6.97 -20.17
C PRO A 146 -10.79 -7.15 -21.38
N VAL A 147 -9.46 -7.28 -21.22
CA VAL A 147 -8.54 -7.56 -22.33
C VAL A 147 -8.86 -8.90 -22.99
N CYS A 148 -9.03 -9.96 -22.19
CA CYS A 148 -9.39 -11.28 -22.71
C CYS A 148 -10.77 -11.27 -23.39
N ILE A 149 -11.76 -10.61 -22.79
CA ILE A 149 -13.11 -10.46 -23.34
C ILE A 149 -13.05 -9.71 -24.68
N ALA A 150 -12.30 -8.61 -24.75
CA ALA A 150 -12.16 -7.83 -26.00
C ALA A 150 -11.54 -8.66 -27.12
N ILE A 151 -10.46 -9.41 -26.85
CA ILE A 151 -9.81 -10.27 -27.84
C ILE A 151 -10.79 -11.35 -28.34
N LEU A 152 -11.48 -12.03 -27.44
CA LEU A 152 -12.44 -13.07 -27.79
C LEU A 152 -13.66 -12.52 -28.55
N CYS A 153 -14.18 -11.38 -28.15
CA CYS A 153 -15.30 -10.72 -28.84
C CYS A 153 -14.91 -10.21 -30.22
N VAL A 154 -13.74 -9.57 -30.35
CA VAL A 154 -13.22 -9.11 -31.66
C VAL A 154 -13.05 -10.30 -32.61
N THR A 155 -12.41 -11.36 -32.14
CA THR A 155 -12.21 -12.59 -32.95
C THR A 155 -13.54 -13.20 -33.35
N GLY A 156 -14.44 -13.41 -32.39
CA GLY A 156 -15.75 -14.03 -32.64
C GLY A 156 -16.63 -13.19 -33.60
N MET A 157 -16.68 -11.87 -33.42
CA MET A 157 -17.47 -10.99 -34.29
C MET A 157 -16.86 -10.86 -35.69
N THR A 158 -15.53 -10.88 -35.80
CA THR A 158 -14.86 -10.90 -37.11
C THR A 158 -15.16 -12.22 -37.84
N CYS A 159 -15.07 -13.36 -37.15
CA CYS A 159 -15.42 -14.67 -37.72
C CYS A 159 -16.92 -14.74 -38.11
N PHE A 160 -17.81 -14.21 -37.26
CA PHE A 160 -19.24 -14.14 -37.55
C PHE A 160 -19.53 -13.30 -38.81
N THR A 161 -18.92 -12.11 -38.91
CA THR A 161 -19.08 -11.27 -40.12
C THR A 161 -18.44 -11.93 -41.33
N ALA A 162 -17.32 -12.63 -41.19
CA ALA A 162 -16.64 -13.35 -42.26
C ALA A 162 -17.49 -14.52 -42.81
N SER A 163 -18.38 -15.12 -42.01
CA SER A 163 -19.31 -16.17 -42.48
C SER A 163 -20.31 -15.66 -43.51
N TYR A 164 -20.58 -14.35 -43.54
CA TYR A 164 -21.35 -13.70 -44.63
C TYR A 164 -20.44 -13.32 -45.80
N HIS A 165 -19.36 -12.60 -45.53
CA HIS A 165 -18.36 -12.28 -46.55
C HIS A 165 -17.07 -11.71 -45.91
N ILE A 166 -15.90 -12.06 -46.49
CA ILE A 166 -14.59 -11.71 -45.93
C ILE A 166 -14.28 -10.21 -45.94
N LEU A 167 -14.73 -9.46 -46.97
CA LEU A 167 -14.39 -8.04 -47.11
C LEU A 167 -15.02 -7.16 -46.00
N PRO A 168 -16.33 -7.23 -45.69
CA PRO A 168 -16.90 -6.55 -44.51
C PRO A 168 -16.20 -6.92 -43.19
N ALA A 169 -15.79 -8.18 -43.02
CA ALA A 169 -15.08 -8.64 -41.83
C ALA A 169 -13.69 -8.01 -41.68
N LEU A 170 -12.94 -7.85 -42.80
CA LEU A 170 -11.64 -7.18 -42.79
C LEU A 170 -11.78 -5.69 -42.47
N VAL A 171 -12.82 -5.01 -43.01
CA VAL A 171 -13.10 -3.59 -42.69
C VAL A 171 -13.45 -3.45 -41.20
N LEU A 172 -14.27 -4.35 -40.65
CA LEU A 172 -14.62 -4.38 -39.21
C LEU A 172 -13.40 -4.60 -38.34
N LEU A 173 -12.54 -5.56 -38.71
CA LEU A 173 -11.28 -5.82 -38.00
C LEU A 173 -10.35 -4.60 -38.00
N ALA A 174 -10.22 -3.93 -39.16
CA ALA A 174 -9.45 -2.69 -39.23
C ALA A 174 -10.02 -1.59 -38.31
N GLY A 175 -11.35 -1.48 -38.21
CA GLY A 175 -12.02 -0.57 -37.26
C GLY A 175 -11.71 -0.91 -35.82
N TYR A 176 -11.74 -2.18 -35.44
CA TYR A 176 -11.36 -2.61 -34.09
C TYR A 176 -9.90 -2.26 -33.75
N LEU A 177 -8.96 -2.48 -34.68
CA LEU A 177 -7.54 -2.13 -34.47
C LEU A 177 -7.33 -0.62 -34.39
N LEU A 178 -8.06 0.16 -35.18
CA LEU A 178 -8.01 1.62 -35.13
C LEU A 178 -8.51 2.17 -33.80
N VAL A 179 -9.66 1.69 -33.30
CA VAL A 179 -10.26 2.16 -32.05
C VAL A 179 -9.55 1.57 -30.83
N GLY A 180 -9.18 0.28 -30.85
CA GLY A 180 -8.62 -0.43 -29.70
C GLY A 180 -7.11 -0.26 -29.52
N ILE A 181 -6.36 0.06 -30.57
CA ILE A 181 -4.90 0.16 -30.51
C ILE A 181 -4.40 1.52 -31.00
N ALA A 182 -4.73 1.91 -32.23
CA ALA A 182 -4.13 3.10 -32.82
C ALA A 182 -4.56 4.39 -32.07
N LEU A 183 -5.84 4.51 -31.73
CA LEU A 183 -6.38 5.67 -31.03
C LEU A 183 -5.84 5.82 -29.59
N PRO A 184 -5.79 4.78 -28.74
CA PRO A 184 -5.17 4.85 -27.43
C PRO A 184 -3.68 5.23 -27.48
N VAL A 185 -2.91 4.64 -28.40
CA VAL A 185 -1.49 4.98 -28.58
C VAL A 185 -1.30 6.44 -29.00
N TRP A 186 -2.14 6.92 -29.91
CA TRP A 186 -2.13 8.33 -30.34
C TRP A 186 -2.51 9.27 -29.19
N SER A 187 -3.57 8.93 -28.43
CA SER A 187 -4.05 9.71 -27.30
C SER A 187 -3.01 9.75 -26.18
N ALA A 188 -2.37 8.62 -25.84
CA ALA A 188 -1.35 8.54 -24.80
C ALA A 188 -0.16 9.45 -25.10
N ARG A 189 0.35 9.44 -26.36
CA ARG A 189 1.48 10.31 -26.76
C ARG A 189 1.17 11.80 -26.64
N ARG A 190 -0.08 12.21 -26.77
CA ARG A 190 -0.51 13.62 -26.70
C ARG A 190 -1.07 14.04 -25.34
N GLY A 191 -1.64 13.11 -24.58
CA GLY A 191 -2.34 13.38 -23.32
C GLY A 191 -1.43 13.56 -22.11
N ASP A 192 -0.26 13.00 -22.14
CA ASP A 192 0.67 12.85 -21.01
C ASP A 192 1.06 14.19 -20.34
N LYS A 193 1.24 15.25 -21.14
CA LYS A 193 1.60 16.59 -20.62
C LYS A 193 0.46 17.21 -19.80
N ALA A 194 -0.77 17.21 -20.33
CA ALA A 194 -1.92 17.82 -19.63
C ALA A 194 -2.27 17.08 -18.34
N ALA A 195 -2.16 15.74 -18.35
CA ALA A 195 -2.39 14.93 -17.17
C ALA A 195 -1.30 15.15 -16.09
N ARG A 196 -0.03 15.35 -16.49
CA ARG A 196 1.05 15.70 -15.56
C ARG A 196 0.84 17.09 -14.95
N GLU A 197 0.53 18.09 -15.77
CA GLU A 197 0.27 19.46 -15.31
C GLU A 197 -0.91 19.52 -14.34
N TYR A 198 -1.99 18.77 -14.61
CA TYR A 198 -3.12 18.67 -13.68
C TYR A 198 -2.72 18.03 -12.34
N ARG A 199 -1.98 16.92 -12.37
CA ARG A 199 -1.51 16.25 -11.13
C ARG A 199 -0.59 17.16 -10.32
N GLN A 200 0.30 17.91 -10.98
CA GLN A 200 1.17 18.87 -10.30
C GLN A 200 0.35 19.98 -9.64
N ALA A 201 -0.57 20.61 -10.37
CA ALA A 201 -1.43 21.65 -9.83
C ALA A 201 -2.30 21.15 -8.66
N LEU A 202 -2.77 19.91 -8.72
CA LEU A 202 -3.51 19.26 -7.62
C LEU A 202 -2.62 19.06 -6.38
N ALA A 203 -1.38 18.60 -6.57
CA ALA A 203 -0.43 18.43 -5.47
C ALA A 203 -0.08 19.77 -4.83
N ASP A 204 0.19 20.81 -5.63
CA ASP A 204 0.49 22.16 -5.15
C ASP A 204 -0.69 22.76 -4.36
N THR A 205 -1.92 22.60 -4.88
CA THR A 205 -3.15 23.05 -4.20
C THR A 205 -3.35 22.34 -2.88
N ASN A 206 -3.19 21.01 -2.85
CA ASN A 206 -3.34 20.21 -1.64
C ASN A 206 -2.27 20.57 -0.59
N SER A 207 -1.01 20.77 -1.01
CA SER A 207 0.06 21.21 -0.11
C SER A 207 -0.24 22.57 0.50
N TYR A 208 -0.66 23.54 -0.31
CA TYR A 208 -1.03 24.88 0.16
C TYR A 208 -2.20 24.86 1.14
N LEU A 209 -3.22 24.01 0.87
CA LEU A 209 -4.38 23.83 1.74
C LEU A 209 -3.96 23.18 3.07
N LEU A 210 -3.14 22.12 3.01
CA LEU A 210 -2.65 21.43 4.22
C LEU A 210 -1.78 22.32 5.09
N GLU A 211 -0.88 23.11 4.49
CA GLU A 211 -0.10 24.13 5.22
C GLU A 211 -1.02 25.17 5.89
N SER A 212 -2.07 25.61 5.18
CA SER A 212 -3.04 26.57 5.71
C SER A 212 -3.80 26.00 6.91
N LEU A 213 -4.18 24.72 6.85
CA LEU A 213 -4.86 24.04 7.98
C LEU A 213 -3.91 23.84 9.17
N ARG A 214 -2.67 23.43 8.93
CA ARG A 214 -1.66 23.26 10.00
C ARG A 214 -1.29 24.59 10.67
N GLY A 215 -1.16 25.65 9.87
CA GLY A 215 -0.84 27.01 10.34
C GLY A 215 -2.06 27.86 10.68
N LEU A 216 -3.27 27.29 10.81
CA LEU A 216 -4.52 28.05 11.02
C LEU A 216 -4.45 28.97 12.24
N ARG A 217 -3.82 28.51 13.33
CA ARG A 217 -3.63 29.31 14.55
C ARG A 217 -2.80 30.57 14.26
N ASP A 218 -1.72 30.45 13.52
CA ASP A 218 -0.83 31.57 13.19
C ASP A 218 -1.51 32.52 12.19
N ILE A 219 -2.23 31.96 11.20
CA ILE A 219 -3.02 32.74 10.24
C ILE A 219 -4.03 33.64 10.97
N LEU A 220 -4.72 33.09 11.96
CA LEU A 220 -5.69 33.84 12.78
C LEU A 220 -4.98 34.86 13.69
N GLN A 221 -3.89 34.46 14.36
CA GLN A 221 -3.13 35.35 15.26
C GLN A 221 -2.58 36.57 14.54
N TYR A 222 -2.06 36.38 13.33
CA TYR A 222 -1.47 37.45 12.51
C TYR A 222 -2.45 38.10 11.54
N GLN A 223 -3.75 37.80 11.63
CA GLN A 223 -4.83 38.35 10.79
C GLN A 223 -4.60 38.22 9.29
N ASN A 224 -3.95 37.12 8.86
CA ASN A 224 -3.57 36.86 7.46
C ASN A 224 -4.60 36.01 6.69
N THR A 225 -5.86 35.99 7.18
CA THR A 225 -6.93 35.13 6.64
C THR A 225 -7.29 35.51 5.21
N ALA A 226 -7.37 36.82 4.91
CA ALA A 226 -7.76 37.28 3.57
C ALA A 226 -6.74 36.89 2.49
N ALA A 227 -5.45 37.16 2.76
CA ALA A 227 -4.38 36.80 1.82
C ALA A 227 -4.28 35.27 1.59
N ARG A 228 -4.51 34.48 2.66
CA ARG A 228 -4.50 33.02 2.54
C ARG A 228 -5.70 32.50 1.76
N ALA A 229 -6.88 33.08 1.94
CA ALA A 229 -8.09 32.75 1.18
C ALA A 229 -7.92 33.11 -0.32
N GLU A 230 -7.33 34.27 -0.64
CA GLU A 230 -7.00 34.66 -2.00
C GLU A 230 -6.02 33.67 -2.65
N GLY A 231 -4.98 33.24 -1.91
CA GLY A 231 -4.05 32.20 -2.36
C GLY A 231 -4.74 30.88 -2.67
N ILE A 232 -5.66 30.40 -1.81
CA ILE A 232 -6.46 29.19 -2.06
C ILE A 232 -7.28 29.34 -3.34
N THR A 233 -7.91 30.51 -3.55
CA THR A 233 -8.69 30.80 -4.76
C THR A 233 -7.81 30.74 -6.01
N ALA A 234 -6.64 31.38 -6.01
CA ALA A 234 -5.71 31.39 -7.13
C ALA A 234 -5.20 29.97 -7.49
N HIS A 235 -4.86 29.16 -6.46
CA HIS A 235 -4.49 27.75 -6.68
C HIS A 235 -5.66 26.94 -7.27
N SER A 236 -6.89 27.17 -6.78
CA SER A 236 -8.10 26.50 -7.25
C SER A 236 -8.44 26.88 -8.69
N GLU A 237 -8.28 28.13 -9.09
CA GLU A 237 -8.46 28.61 -10.47
C GLU A 237 -7.44 27.94 -11.40
N THR A 238 -6.16 27.94 -11.03
CA THR A 238 -5.09 27.27 -11.79
C THR A 238 -5.40 25.79 -11.96
N LEU A 239 -5.82 25.10 -10.89
CA LEU A 239 -6.21 23.69 -10.93
C LEU A 239 -7.40 23.49 -11.88
N GLY A 240 -8.42 24.36 -11.83
CA GLY A 240 -9.59 24.34 -12.72
C GLY A 240 -9.22 24.45 -14.20
N GLU A 241 -8.29 25.34 -14.54
CA GLU A 241 -7.79 25.48 -15.92
C GLU A 241 -7.07 24.22 -16.42
N LYS A 242 -6.22 23.63 -15.58
CA LYS A 242 -5.50 22.39 -15.91
C LYS A 242 -6.47 21.19 -16.03
N GLN A 243 -7.47 21.13 -15.15
CA GLN A 243 -8.53 20.12 -15.23
C GLN A 243 -9.34 20.25 -16.53
N LYS A 244 -9.73 21.48 -16.91
CA LYS A 244 -10.43 21.76 -18.17
C LYS A 244 -9.63 21.30 -19.39
N ALA A 245 -8.33 21.61 -19.42
CA ALA A 245 -7.44 21.18 -20.51
C ALA A 245 -7.33 19.65 -20.59
N MET A 246 -7.24 18.95 -19.47
CA MET A 246 -7.21 17.49 -19.41
C MET A 246 -8.54 16.90 -19.90
N LYS A 247 -9.67 17.39 -19.37
CA LYS A 247 -11.02 16.92 -19.75
C LYS A 247 -11.39 17.18 -21.20
N TYR A 248 -10.94 18.31 -21.75
CA TYR A 248 -11.11 18.60 -23.19
C TYR A 248 -10.43 17.53 -24.05
N ARG A 249 -9.21 17.13 -23.72
CA ARG A 249 -8.47 16.08 -24.44
C ARG A 249 -9.13 14.71 -24.32
N GLU A 250 -9.62 14.38 -23.13
CA GLU A 250 -10.40 13.17 -22.91
C GLU A 250 -11.66 13.16 -23.80
N GLY A 251 -12.39 14.28 -23.82
CA GLY A 251 -13.56 14.45 -24.70
C GLY A 251 -13.24 14.31 -26.19
N VAL A 252 -12.10 14.85 -26.63
CA VAL A 252 -11.63 14.68 -28.03
C VAL A 252 -11.35 13.20 -28.34
N THR A 253 -10.76 12.47 -27.41
CA THR A 253 -10.48 11.02 -27.60
C THR A 253 -11.77 10.22 -27.71
N VAL A 254 -12.74 10.48 -26.83
CA VAL A 254 -14.06 9.82 -26.86
C VAL A 254 -14.80 10.18 -28.14
N GLY A 255 -14.79 11.45 -28.54
CA GLY A 255 -15.40 11.90 -29.79
C GLY A 255 -14.77 11.25 -31.03
N ALA A 256 -13.44 11.14 -31.05
CA ALA A 256 -12.71 10.45 -32.12
C ALA A 256 -13.07 8.96 -32.19
N ALA A 257 -13.17 8.28 -31.01
CA ALA A 257 -13.58 6.87 -30.96
C ALA A 257 -14.97 6.66 -31.56
N ASN A 258 -15.96 7.47 -31.14
CA ASN A 258 -17.32 7.36 -31.64
C ASN A 258 -17.40 7.67 -33.15
N THR A 259 -16.63 8.66 -33.61
CA THR A 259 -16.53 8.99 -35.04
C THR A 259 -15.95 7.83 -35.86
N LEU A 260 -14.87 7.21 -35.38
CA LEU A 260 -14.25 6.04 -36.02
C LEU A 260 -15.20 4.84 -36.07
N ILE A 261 -15.98 4.60 -35.02
CA ILE A 261 -17.00 3.54 -34.98
C ILE A 261 -18.05 3.76 -36.08
N VAL A 262 -18.59 4.98 -36.14
CA VAL A 262 -19.60 5.32 -37.15
C VAL A 262 -19.02 5.23 -38.58
N LEU A 263 -17.80 5.74 -38.79
CA LEU A 263 -17.13 5.63 -40.11
C LEU A 263 -16.84 4.17 -40.48
N THR A 264 -16.47 3.33 -39.53
CA THR A 264 -16.29 1.88 -39.77
C THR A 264 -17.61 1.22 -40.16
N ALA A 265 -18.71 1.53 -39.48
CA ALA A 265 -20.01 0.99 -39.81
C ALA A 265 -20.49 1.46 -41.19
N LEU A 266 -20.28 2.73 -41.57
CA LEU A 266 -20.57 3.26 -42.92
C LEU A 266 -19.70 2.61 -44.00
N ALA A 267 -18.42 2.35 -43.72
CA ALA A 267 -17.53 1.64 -44.61
C ALA A 267 -17.99 0.18 -44.83
N VAL A 268 -18.35 -0.53 -43.72
CA VAL A 268 -18.94 -1.86 -43.80
C VAL A 268 -20.21 -1.86 -44.62
N LEU A 269 -21.12 -0.88 -44.41
CA LEU A 269 -22.34 -0.72 -45.17
C LEU A 269 -22.05 -0.51 -46.65
N GLY A 270 -21.15 0.42 -47.02
CA GLY A 270 -20.78 0.71 -48.38
C GLY A 270 -20.21 -0.50 -49.12
N VAL A 271 -19.29 -1.24 -48.45
CA VAL A 271 -18.73 -2.48 -49.02
C VAL A 271 -19.83 -3.54 -49.16
N SER A 272 -20.71 -3.70 -48.16
CA SER A 272 -21.80 -4.69 -48.18
C SER A 272 -22.84 -4.40 -49.27
N ILE A 273 -23.18 -3.11 -49.53
CA ILE A 273 -24.06 -2.69 -50.63
C ILE A 273 -23.40 -3.00 -51.99
N ARG A 274 -22.10 -2.77 -52.14
CA ARG A 274 -21.38 -3.08 -53.39
C ARG A 274 -21.41 -4.58 -53.68
N LEU A 275 -21.21 -5.40 -52.65
CA LEU A 275 -21.29 -6.87 -52.77
C LEU A 275 -22.71 -7.35 -53.09
N TYR A 276 -23.71 -6.71 -52.50
CA TYR A 276 -25.11 -6.98 -52.81
C TYR A 276 -25.42 -6.67 -54.27
N GLN A 277 -25.00 -5.52 -54.79
CA GLN A 277 -25.16 -5.14 -56.22
C GLN A 277 -24.48 -6.15 -57.15
N ASN A 278 -23.37 -6.73 -56.72
CA ASN A 278 -22.64 -7.75 -57.49
C ASN A 278 -23.20 -9.18 -57.31
N GLY A 279 -24.30 -9.35 -56.56
CA GLY A 279 -24.91 -10.65 -56.29
C GLY A 279 -24.10 -11.58 -55.38
N GLN A 280 -23.07 -11.05 -54.70
CA GLN A 280 -22.18 -11.81 -53.83
C GLN A 280 -22.66 -11.84 -52.37
N LEU A 281 -23.58 -11.00 -51.97
CA LEU A 281 -24.16 -10.89 -50.64
C LEU A 281 -25.67 -10.68 -50.70
N GLY A 282 -26.45 -11.31 -49.83
CA GLY A 282 -27.89 -11.05 -49.74
C GLY A 282 -28.24 -9.77 -48.95
N ALA A 283 -29.47 -9.29 -49.04
CA ALA A 283 -29.94 -8.13 -48.26
C ALA A 283 -29.81 -8.36 -46.74
N GLU A 284 -30.03 -9.60 -46.27
CA GLU A 284 -29.77 -10.02 -44.91
C GLU A 284 -28.32 -9.76 -44.50
N GLY A 285 -27.36 -10.19 -45.32
CA GLY A 285 -25.94 -10.01 -45.05
C GLY A 285 -25.53 -8.53 -44.96
N VAL A 286 -26.10 -7.63 -45.81
CA VAL A 286 -25.88 -6.19 -45.70
C VAL A 286 -26.31 -5.66 -44.35
N LEU A 287 -27.49 -6.03 -43.90
CA LEU A 287 -28.06 -5.58 -42.64
C LEU A 287 -27.26 -6.13 -41.44
N VAL A 288 -27.00 -7.43 -41.43
CA VAL A 288 -26.31 -8.10 -40.32
C VAL A 288 -24.87 -7.57 -40.16
N CYS A 289 -24.09 -7.48 -41.24
CA CYS A 289 -22.73 -6.96 -41.18
C CYS A 289 -22.72 -5.51 -40.67
N THR A 290 -23.64 -4.66 -41.10
CA THR A 290 -23.72 -3.26 -40.69
C THR A 290 -24.13 -3.11 -39.23
N LEU A 291 -25.17 -3.82 -38.78
CA LEU A 291 -25.64 -3.79 -37.39
C LEU A 291 -24.59 -4.39 -36.42
N SER A 292 -23.91 -5.44 -36.84
CA SER A 292 -22.78 -6.00 -36.11
C SER A 292 -21.66 -4.97 -35.95
N ALA A 293 -21.33 -4.23 -36.99
CA ALA A 293 -20.33 -3.17 -36.93
C ALA A 293 -20.72 -2.02 -36.01
N LEU A 294 -22.01 -1.67 -35.91
CA LEU A 294 -22.49 -0.60 -35.01
C LEU A 294 -22.50 -1.02 -33.55
N SER A 295 -22.80 -2.29 -33.22
CA SER A 295 -23.13 -2.71 -31.87
C SER A 295 -22.02 -3.50 -31.14
N SER A 296 -20.93 -3.91 -31.82
CA SER A 296 -19.93 -4.81 -31.26
C SER A 296 -18.69 -4.14 -30.68
N PHE A 297 -18.58 -2.82 -30.73
CA PHE A 297 -17.40 -2.08 -30.26
C PHE A 297 -17.28 -1.96 -28.73
N GLY A 298 -18.30 -2.32 -27.96
CA GLY A 298 -18.31 -2.16 -26.50
C GLY A 298 -17.03 -2.62 -25.79
N PRO A 299 -16.59 -3.88 -25.95
CA PRO A 299 -15.33 -4.37 -25.34
C PRO A 299 -14.09 -3.62 -25.80
N VAL A 300 -14.05 -3.17 -27.05
CA VAL A 300 -12.90 -2.43 -27.61
C VAL A 300 -12.79 -1.02 -27.02
N VAL A 301 -13.94 -0.34 -26.85
CA VAL A 301 -14.01 0.97 -26.18
C VAL A 301 -13.61 0.88 -24.72
N ALA A 302 -14.05 -0.17 -24.01
CA ALA A 302 -13.62 -0.42 -22.62
C ALA A 302 -12.10 -0.56 -22.53
N LEU A 303 -11.48 -1.31 -23.45
CA LEU A 303 -10.03 -1.46 -23.53
C LEU A 303 -9.29 -0.14 -23.85
N ALA A 304 -9.85 0.67 -24.74
CA ALA A 304 -9.25 1.96 -25.12
C ALA A 304 -9.15 2.95 -23.94
N ASN A 305 -10.05 2.87 -22.99
CA ASN A 305 -10.08 3.72 -21.79
C ASN A 305 -9.06 3.31 -20.70
N LEU A 306 -8.48 2.11 -20.78
CA LEU A 306 -7.54 1.61 -19.75
C LEU A 306 -6.14 2.24 -19.84
N GLY A 307 -5.72 2.72 -21.01
CA GLY A 307 -4.33 3.11 -21.26
C GLY A 307 -3.78 4.19 -20.31
N ALA A 308 -4.59 5.14 -19.89
CA ALA A 308 -4.18 6.22 -18.98
C ALA A 308 -4.00 5.72 -17.55
N SER A 309 -4.84 4.79 -17.08
CA SER A 309 -4.81 4.25 -15.73
C SER A 309 -3.65 3.27 -15.52
N LEU A 310 -3.29 2.50 -16.54
CA LEU A 310 -2.25 1.47 -16.44
C LEU A 310 -0.87 2.01 -16.07
N THR A 311 -0.51 3.21 -16.53
CA THR A 311 0.79 3.81 -16.17
C THR A 311 0.90 4.06 -14.67
N GLN A 312 -0.17 4.55 -14.04
CA GLN A 312 -0.22 4.77 -12.61
C GLN A 312 -0.25 3.45 -11.84
N VAL A 313 -1.04 2.49 -12.31
CA VAL A 313 -1.11 1.14 -11.73
C VAL A 313 0.27 0.47 -11.71
N PHE A 314 1.02 0.54 -12.81
CA PHE A 314 2.37 -0.04 -12.86
C PHE A 314 3.37 0.68 -11.95
N ALA A 315 3.25 2.00 -11.80
CA ALA A 315 4.09 2.74 -10.87
C ALA A 315 3.79 2.33 -9.39
N SER A 316 2.52 2.25 -9.01
CA SER A 316 2.10 1.78 -7.68
C SER A 316 2.49 0.31 -7.45
N ALA A 317 2.31 -0.54 -8.47
CA ALA A 317 2.72 -1.94 -8.41
C ALA A 317 4.22 -2.10 -8.21
N ASP A 318 5.05 -1.31 -8.90
CA ASP A 318 6.51 -1.36 -8.78
C ASP A 318 6.95 -1.02 -7.35
N ARG A 319 6.35 0.02 -6.73
CA ARG A 319 6.59 0.38 -5.32
C ARG A 319 6.21 -0.75 -4.36
N VAL A 320 5.05 -1.37 -4.55
CA VAL A 320 4.61 -2.51 -3.72
C VAL A 320 5.54 -3.71 -3.90
N LEU A 321 5.93 -4.03 -5.12
CA LEU A 321 6.85 -5.13 -5.42
C LEU A 321 8.26 -4.86 -4.88
N ASP A 322 8.74 -3.62 -4.91
CA ASP A 322 10.02 -3.23 -4.31
C ASP A 322 10.03 -3.52 -2.81
N LEU A 323 8.97 -3.16 -2.09
CA LEU A 323 8.86 -3.47 -0.66
C LEU A 323 8.82 -4.98 -0.39
N LEU A 324 8.09 -5.75 -1.21
CA LEU A 324 7.99 -7.20 -1.06
C LEU A 324 9.31 -7.92 -1.32
N ASP A 325 10.13 -7.39 -2.23
CA ASP A 325 11.42 -7.95 -2.64
C ASP A 325 12.59 -7.43 -1.79
N GLU A 326 12.33 -6.49 -0.89
CA GLU A 326 13.38 -5.91 -0.06
C GLU A 326 13.88 -6.92 0.98
N ASP A 327 15.20 -7.09 1.05
CA ASP A 327 15.82 -7.97 2.03
C ASP A 327 15.94 -7.29 3.40
N PRO A 328 15.70 -8.01 4.50
CA PRO A 328 15.93 -7.48 5.84
C PRO A 328 17.41 -7.20 6.07
N VAL A 329 17.70 -6.25 6.96
CA VAL A 329 19.10 -5.93 7.34
C VAL A 329 19.71 -7.04 8.19
N THR A 330 18.89 -7.60 9.09
CA THR A 330 19.26 -8.70 9.98
C THR A 330 18.44 -9.93 9.65
N ALA A 331 19.09 -11.09 9.57
CA ALA A 331 18.38 -12.35 9.39
C ALA A 331 17.64 -12.75 10.67
N ASP A 332 16.42 -13.24 10.52
CA ASP A 332 15.71 -13.94 11.62
C ASP A 332 16.32 -15.34 11.79
N VAL A 333 16.94 -15.58 12.93
CA VAL A 333 17.60 -16.84 13.25
C VAL A 333 16.62 -17.73 14.03
N THR A 334 16.03 -18.69 13.33
CA THR A 334 15.07 -19.65 13.92
C THR A 334 15.75 -20.90 14.48
N ASP A 335 16.88 -21.30 13.88
CA ASP A 335 17.62 -22.54 14.21
C ASP A 335 18.81 -22.27 15.15
N GLY A 336 18.92 -21.03 15.67
CA GLY A 336 19.98 -20.62 16.58
C GLY A 336 19.85 -21.28 17.95
N ALA A 337 20.96 -21.28 18.67
CA ALA A 337 20.96 -21.79 20.04
C ALA A 337 20.14 -20.88 20.97
N ASP A 338 19.46 -21.46 21.92
CA ASP A 338 18.88 -20.73 23.05
C ASP A 338 19.99 -20.12 23.91
N THR A 339 19.73 -19.00 24.52
CA THR A 339 20.67 -18.30 25.40
C THR A 339 20.00 -17.88 26.71
N THR A 340 20.77 -17.88 27.77
CA THR A 340 20.46 -17.20 29.03
C THR A 340 21.41 -16.02 29.17
N PHE A 341 20.91 -14.89 29.62
CA PHE A 341 21.72 -13.70 29.80
C PHE A 341 22.62 -13.86 31.03
N THR A 342 23.93 -13.78 30.83
CA THR A 342 24.98 -13.84 31.89
C THR A 342 25.95 -12.65 31.77
N GLY A 343 25.48 -11.56 31.24
CA GLY A 343 26.24 -10.38 30.91
C GLY A 343 26.37 -10.17 29.40
N ALA A 344 26.76 -8.98 28.99
CA ALA A 344 26.99 -8.64 27.57
C ALA A 344 28.39 -8.08 27.38
N GLN A 345 28.99 -8.35 26.22
CA GLN A 345 30.31 -7.87 25.84
C GLN A 345 30.29 -7.40 24.38
N ALA A 346 30.73 -6.18 24.16
CA ALA A 346 31.03 -5.63 22.85
C ALA A 346 32.56 -5.59 22.71
N GLU A 347 33.08 -6.16 21.62
CA GLU A 347 34.50 -6.24 21.31
C GLU A 347 34.79 -5.59 19.96
N HIS A 348 35.55 -4.49 19.94
CA HIS A 348 35.98 -3.79 18.74
C HIS A 348 34.83 -3.44 17.78
N VAL A 349 33.68 -3.02 18.34
CA VAL A 349 32.45 -2.76 17.57
C VAL A 349 32.56 -1.45 16.81
N SER A 350 32.48 -1.53 15.48
CA SER A 350 32.25 -0.38 14.61
C SER A 350 30.94 -0.55 13.85
N PHE A 351 30.26 0.57 13.60
CA PHE A 351 28.99 0.56 12.91
C PHE A 351 28.72 1.84 12.10
N ALA A 352 28.16 1.67 10.91
CA ALA A 352 27.77 2.77 10.03
C ALA A 352 26.31 2.61 9.55
N TYR A 353 25.53 3.70 9.57
CA TYR A 353 24.29 3.80 8.81
C TYR A 353 24.64 4.19 7.37
N ALA A 354 24.50 3.25 6.45
CA ALA A 354 24.89 3.42 5.05
C ALA A 354 26.38 3.84 4.90
N LYS A 355 26.68 5.13 4.75
CA LYS A 355 28.04 5.65 4.60
C LYS A 355 28.53 6.46 5.81
N GLU A 356 27.67 6.72 6.77
CA GLU A 356 27.99 7.51 7.95
C GLU A 356 28.37 6.57 9.09
N GLU A 357 29.66 6.56 9.45
CA GLU A 357 30.16 5.78 10.57
C GLU A 357 29.81 6.49 11.88
N VAL A 358 29.16 5.75 12.80
CA VAL A 358 28.61 6.27 14.06
C VAL A 358 29.35 5.72 15.27
N LEU A 359 29.81 4.47 15.20
CA LEU A 359 30.61 3.84 16.25
C LEU A 359 31.95 3.41 15.68
N HIS A 360 33.01 3.69 16.45
CA HIS A 360 34.39 3.48 16.05
C HIS A 360 35.15 2.69 17.11
N ASP A 361 35.36 1.40 16.88
CA ASP A 361 36.18 0.52 17.72
C ASP A 361 35.77 0.53 19.21
N LEU A 362 34.45 0.47 19.45
CA LEU A 362 33.88 0.51 20.80
C LEU A 362 34.00 -0.88 21.46
N SER A 363 34.65 -0.91 22.63
CA SER A 363 34.75 -2.13 23.46
C SER A 363 34.17 -1.85 24.85
N LEU A 364 33.16 -2.63 25.28
CA LEU A 364 32.47 -2.45 26.55
C LEU A 364 32.02 -3.79 27.12
N THR A 365 32.28 -3.99 28.41
CA THR A 365 31.75 -5.15 29.17
C THR A 365 30.64 -4.70 30.10
N ILE A 366 29.48 -5.37 30.02
CA ILE A 366 28.31 -5.16 30.85
C ILE A 366 28.16 -6.38 31.78
N PRO A 367 28.66 -6.30 33.02
CA PRO A 367 28.59 -7.43 33.94
C PRO A 367 27.17 -7.69 34.42
N GLU A 368 26.87 -8.96 34.74
CA GLU A 368 25.57 -9.39 35.26
C GLU A 368 25.22 -8.67 36.59
N LYS A 369 23.94 -8.36 36.77
CA LYS A 369 23.37 -7.74 37.99
C LYS A 369 24.05 -6.41 38.37
N LYS A 370 24.39 -5.61 37.39
CA LYS A 370 24.95 -4.26 37.56
C LYS A 370 24.17 -3.23 36.77
N ILE A 371 24.16 -2.00 37.25
CA ILE A 371 23.71 -0.84 36.49
C ILE A 371 24.93 -0.23 35.79
N VAL A 372 24.98 -0.33 34.47
CA VAL A 372 26.00 0.28 33.64
C VAL A 372 25.42 1.54 32.99
N GLY A 373 26.01 2.68 33.27
CA GLY A 373 25.60 3.96 32.73
C GLY A 373 26.43 4.37 31.53
N ILE A 374 25.80 4.86 30.47
CA ILE A 374 26.46 5.46 29.32
C ILE A 374 26.05 6.94 29.20
N THR A 375 27.04 7.84 29.27
CA THR A 375 26.87 9.27 29.04
C THR A 375 27.44 9.70 27.69
N GLY A 376 27.13 10.91 27.26
CA GLY A 376 27.69 11.51 26.04
C GLY A 376 26.76 12.53 25.41
N ARG A 377 27.28 13.34 24.49
CA ARG A 377 26.50 14.33 23.75
C ARG A 377 25.43 13.69 22.89
N SER A 378 24.37 14.43 22.54
CA SER A 378 23.40 13.98 21.53
C SER A 378 24.14 13.66 20.22
N GLY A 379 23.74 12.56 19.57
CA GLY A 379 24.40 12.09 18.34
C GLY A 379 25.73 11.34 18.53
N SER A 380 26.18 11.08 19.77
CA SER A 380 27.44 10.35 20.00
C SER A 380 27.39 8.83 19.76
N GLY A 381 26.25 8.27 19.37
CA GLY A 381 26.08 6.84 19.07
C GLY A 381 25.48 5.98 20.19
N LYS A 382 25.06 6.56 21.32
CA LYS A 382 24.52 5.82 22.48
C LYS A 382 23.28 4.97 22.13
N SER A 383 22.26 5.57 21.54
CA SER A 383 21.04 4.87 21.12
C SER A 383 21.32 3.85 20.01
N THR A 384 22.31 4.14 19.14
CA THR A 384 22.79 3.19 18.13
C THR A 384 23.37 1.94 18.81
N PHE A 385 24.17 2.12 19.86
CA PHE A 385 24.73 0.99 20.62
C PHE A 385 23.63 0.11 21.27
N LEU A 386 22.58 0.73 21.87
CA LEU A 386 21.42 -0.02 22.38
C LEU A 386 20.74 -0.84 21.28
N ARG A 387 20.58 -0.27 20.09
CA ARG A 387 19.97 -0.95 18.95
C ARG A 387 20.79 -2.12 18.42
N LEU A 388 22.12 -2.03 18.50
CA LEU A 388 23.02 -3.13 18.14
C LEU A 388 22.97 -4.24 19.18
N LEU A 389 22.89 -3.91 20.47
CA LEU A 389 22.66 -4.91 21.54
C LEU A 389 21.36 -5.68 21.31
N MET A 390 20.29 -4.97 20.95
CA MET A 390 19.00 -5.56 20.53
C MET A 390 19.08 -6.29 19.18
N ARG A 391 20.22 -6.33 18.51
CA ARG A 391 20.36 -6.87 17.16
C ARG A 391 19.28 -6.39 16.18
N PHE A 392 18.91 -5.11 16.27
CA PHE A 392 18.09 -4.47 15.23
C PHE A 392 18.92 -4.20 13.96
N TRP A 393 20.23 -4.07 14.12
CA TRP A 393 21.26 -4.09 13.07
C TRP A 393 22.38 -5.01 13.48
N ASP A 394 23.06 -5.61 12.52
CA ASP A 394 24.32 -6.30 12.76
C ASP A 394 25.48 -5.29 12.71
N VAL A 395 26.53 -5.51 13.49
CA VAL A 395 27.73 -4.66 13.52
C VAL A 395 28.47 -4.71 12.18
N SER A 396 29.10 -3.59 11.78
CA SER A 396 29.94 -3.54 10.57
C SER A 396 31.26 -4.29 10.76
N SER A 397 31.85 -4.19 11.97
CA SER A 397 33.01 -4.98 12.40
C SER A 397 32.95 -5.19 13.90
N GLY A 398 33.70 -6.16 14.41
CA GLY A 398 33.68 -6.56 15.82
C GLY A 398 32.58 -7.58 16.13
N THR A 399 32.34 -7.80 17.40
CA THR A 399 31.34 -8.77 17.89
C THR A 399 30.60 -8.25 19.11
N ILE A 400 29.32 -8.65 19.23
CA ILE A 400 28.53 -8.48 20.45
C ILE A 400 28.14 -9.88 20.94
N ARG A 401 28.40 -10.14 22.21
CA ARG A 401 28.12 -11.44 22.84
C ARG A 401 27.19 -11.29 24.03
N PHE A 402 26.32 -12.28 24.23
CA PHE A 402 25.63 -12.52 25.49
C PHE A 402 26.25 -13.76 26.14
N GLY A 403 26.91 -13.55 27.30
CA GLY A 403 27.81 -14.54 27.84
C GLY A 403 28.94 -14.87 26.85
N GLU A 404 29.07 -16.13 26.47
CA GLU A 404 30.08 -16.58 25.51
C GLU A 404 29.61 -16.60 24.05
N ARG A 405 28.33 -16.30 23.80
CA ARG A 405 27.72 -16.48 22.46
C ARG A 405 27.58 -15.17 21.71
N ASP A 406 27.99 -15.16 20.45
CA ASP A 406 27.69 -14.08 19.52
C ASP A 406 26.17 -14.00 19.30
N ILE A 407 25.60 -12.80 19.47
CA ILE A 407 24.14 -12.59 19.31
C ILE A 407 23.63 -12.93 17.91
N ARG A 408 24.51 -12.94 16.90
CA ARG A 408 24.18 -13.34 15.52
C ARG A 408 23.88 -14.83 15.37
N ALA A 409 24.38 -15.67 16.29
CA ALA A 409 24.16 -17.11 16.31
C ALA A 409 23.06 -17.56 17.28
N VAL A 410 22.43 -16.62 17.99
CA VAL A 410 21.37 -16.89 18.96
C VAL A 410 20.01 -16.88 18.24
N ASN A 411 19.10 -17.78 18.65
CA ASN A 411 17.71 -17.75 18.22
C ASN A 411 17.07 -16.38 18.52
N THR A 412 16.46 -15.74 17.51
CA THR A 412 15.94 -14.37 17.65
C THR A 412 14.87 -14.27 18.73
N ALA A 413 13.97 -15.24 18.86
CA ALA A 413 12.93 -15.23 19.89
C ALA A 413 13.52 -15.40 21.29
N ALA A 414 14.54 -16.28 21.45
CA ALA A 414 15.26 -16.45 22.71
C ALA A 414 16.00 -15.16 23.09
N LEU A 415 16.66 -14.48 22.15
CA LEU A 415 17.31 -13.20 22.37
C LEU A 415 16.30 -12.15 22.89
N ARG A 416 15.16 -12.00 22.20
CA ARG A 416 14.10 -11.06 22.61
C ARG A 416 13.52 -11.33 23.99
N ALA A 417 13.47 -12.59 24.41
CA ALA A 417 13.02 -12.96 25.75
C ALA A 417 14.02 -12.55 26.86
N GLN A 418 15.30 -12.34 26.51
CA GLN A 418 16.34 -11.97 27.47
C GLN A 418 16.51 -10.46 27.63
N GLU A 419 15.90 -9.64 26.80
CA GLU A 419 16.14 -8.21 26.74
C GLU A 419 14.85 -7.40 26.71
N SER A 420 14.86 -6.20 27.27
CA SER A 420 13.76 -5.24 27.20
C SER A 420 14.29 -3.85 26.97
N LEU A 421 13.75 -3.14 25.99
CA LEU A 421 14.16 -1.79 25.61
C LEU A 421 13.07 -0.78 25.93
N VAL A 422 13.44 0.27 26.67
CA VAL A 422 12.66 1.51 26.79
C VAL A 422 13.31 2.56 25.93
N THR A 423 12.60 3.00 24.90
CA THR A 423 13.04 4.05 23.99
C THR A 423 12.78 5.45 24.55
N GLN A 424 13.47 6.46 24.04
CA GLN A 424 13.30 7.85 24.43
C GLN A 424 11.85 8.33 24.22
N GLU A 425 11.21 7.90 23.14
CA GLU A 425 9.79 8.13 22.88
C GLU A 425 9.04 6.79 22.91
N THR A 426 7.96 6.75 23.71
CA THR A 426 7.10 5.56 23.82
C THR A 426 5.91 5.70 22.88
N GLU A 427 5.83 4.79 21.90
CA GLU A 427 4.68 4.69 21.00
C GLU A 427 3.53 3.95 21.67
N LEU A 428 2.32 4.53 21.59
CA LEU A 428 1.10 3.94 22.13
C LEU A 428 0.10 3.64 21.02
N PHE A 429 -0.66 2.58 21.21
CA PHE A 429 -1.76 2.18 20.33
C PHE A 429 -3.06 2.79 20.81
N ASP A 430 -3.97 3.09 19.91
CA ASP A 430 -5.32 3.57 20.24
C ASP A 430 -6.14 2.45 20.90
N ASP A 431 -5.88 2.26 22.17
CA ASP A 431 -6.46 1.23 23.04
C ASP A 431 -6.43 1.71 24.50
N THR A 432 -6.82 0.89 25.44
CA THR A 432 -6.78 1.20 26.87
C THR A 432 -5.34 1.24 27.41
N ILE A 433 -5.12 1.88 28.55
CA ILE A 433 -3.83 1.90 29.25
C ILE A 433 -3.40 0.43 29.56
N GLU A 434 -4.32 -0.40 30.04
CA GLU A 434 -4.02 -1.81 30.35
C GLU A 434 -3.53 -2.57 29.13
N ASN A 435 -4.25 -2.50 28.01
CA ASN A 435 -3.88 -3.21 26.79
C ASN A 435 -2.54 -2.71 26.23
N ASN A 436 -2.27 -1.41 26.32
CA ASN A 436 -0.98 -0.84 25.98
C ASN A 436 0.17 -1.42 26.81
N ILE A 437 -0.03 -1.71 28.09
CA ILE A 437 0.99 -2.31 28.95
C ILE A 437 1.10 -3.82 28.69
N ARG A 438 -0.02 -4.52 28.50
CA ARG A 438 -0.07 -5.97 28.20
C ARG A 438 0.61 -6.37 26.89
N ILE A 439 0.92 -5.43 25.98
CA ILE A 439 1.72 -5.72 24.80
C ILE A 439 3.03 -6.42 25.16
N ALA A 440 3.64 -6.06 26.28
CA ALA A 440 4.87 -6.67 26.78
C ALA A 440 4.71 -8.15 27.15
N ARG A 441 3.54 -8.52 27.68
CA ARG A 441 3.19 -9.91 28.04
C ARG A 441 1.68 -10.12 27.95
N ARG A 442 1.21 -10.67 26.83
CA ARG A 442 -0.23 -10.80 26.51
C ARG A 442 -1.05 -11.52 27.57
N ASN A 443 -0.48 -12.55 28.21
CA ASN A 443 -1.16 -13.39 29.20
C ASN A 443 -1.00 -12.87 30.64
N ALA A 444 -0.50 -11.64 30.82
CA ALA A 444 -0.36 -11.05 32.15
C ALA A 444 -1.72 -10.83 32.79
N THR A 445 -1.83 -11.15 34.07
CA THR A 445 -3.00 -10.87 34.90
C THR A 445 -3.10 -9.37 35.18
N ARG A 446 -4.29 -8.91 35.58
CA ARG A 446 -4.49 -7.53 36.01
C ARG A 446 -3.55 -7.16 37.19
N ALA A 447 -3.39 -8.05 38.15
CA ALA A 447 -2.53 -7.84 39.31
C ALA A 447 -1.05 -7.64 38.93
N GLU A 448 -0.55 -8.37 37.92
CA GLU A 448 0.81 -8.19 37.38
C GLU A 448 0.96 -6.84 36.65
N VAL A 449 -0.05 -6.43 35.90
CA VAL A 449 -0.07 -5.10 35.25
C VAL A 449 -0.03 -3.99 36.30
N GLU A 450 -0.86 -4.09 37.36
CA GLU A 450 -0.87 -3.13 38.46
C GLU A 450 0.46 -3.09 39.20
N ALA A 451 1.09 -4.23 39.44
CA ALA A 451 2.41 -4.30 40.05
C ALA A 451 3.48 -3.62 39.22
N ALA A 452 3.48 -3.81 37.88
CA ALA A 452 4.37 -3.12 36.99
C ALA A 452 4.12 -1.59 36.95
N CYS A 453 2.85 -1.18 36.99
CA CYS A 453 2.47 0.25 37.06
C CYS A 453 2.92 0.90 38.37
N ARG A 454 2.82 0.23 39.51
CA ARG A 454 3.35 0.73 40.78
C ARG A 454 4.85 0.97 40.73
N LYS A 455 5.62 0.02 40.17
CA LYS A 455 7.06 0.18 39.95
C LYS A 455 7.41 1.36 39.02
N ALA A 456 6.56 1.62 38.03
CA ALA A 456 6.72 2.74 37.10
C ALA A 456 6.13 4.07 37.60
N ALA A 457 5.69 4.16 38.86
CA ALA A 457 5.03 5.33 39.44
C ALA A 457 3.80 5.81 38.64
N LEU A 458 3.05 4.89 38.04
CA LEU A 458 1.93 5.17 37.15
C LEU A 458 0.57 4.92 37.82
N ASP A 459 0.51 4.12 38.88
CA ASP A 459 -0.70 3.69 39.57
C ASP A 459 -1.50 4.84 40.17
N GLY A 460 -0.84 5.82 40.80
CA GLY A 460 -1.49 7.00 41.35
C GLY A 460 -2.21 7.82 40.28
N PHE A 461 -1.59 8.00 39.10
CA PHE A 461 -2.20 8.66 37.94
C PHE A 461 -3.40 7.86 37.42
N ILE A 462 -3.21 6.55 37.18
CA ILE A 462 -4.28 5.70 36.62
C ILE A 462 -5.50 5.68 37.55
N ASN A 463 -5.30 5.57 38.86
CA ASN A 463 -6.36 5.54 39.85
C ASN A 463 -7.11 6.90 39.96
N SER A 464 -6.52 8.01 39.50
CA SER A 464 -7.18 9.31 39.42
C SER A 464 -8.10 9.46 38.21
N LEU A 465 -7.98 8.56 37.22
CA LEU A 465 -8.78 8.58 36.00
C LEU A 465 -10.17 7.95 36.23
N PRO A 466 -11.24 8.50 35.61
CA PRO A 466 -12.62 8.00 35.79
C PRO A 466 -12.81 6.52 35.42
N LYS A 467 -12.03 6.00 34.44
CA LYS A 467 -12.07 4.60 33.99
C LYS A 467 -10.85 3.80 34.42
N GLY A 468 -9.96 4.40 35.23
CA GLY A 468 -8.74 3.72 35.68
C GLY A 468 -7.93 3.15 34.51
N TYR A 469 -7.57 1.89 34.59
CA TYR A 469 -6.79 1.16 33.58
C TYR A 469 -7.54 0.98 32.24
N ASP A 470 -8.87 1.04 32.23
CA ASP A 470 -9.71 0.92 31.03
C ASP A 470 -9.84 2.25 30.29
N THR A 471 -9.08 3.29 30.70
CA THR A 471 -9.05 4.58 30.04
C THR A 471 -8.38 4.48 28.68
N PRO A 472 -9.05 4.91 27.58
CA PRO A 472 -8.44 4.99 26.25
C PRO A 472 -7.33 6.04 26.24
N VAL A 473 -6.20 5.73 25.61
CA VAL A 473 -5.07 6.67 25.49
C VAL A 473 -5.20 7.62 24.29
N GLY A 474 -6.18 7.36 23.40
CA GLY A 474 -6.38 8.11 22.16
C GLY A 474 -5.34 7.81 21.07
N GLU A 475 -5.57 8.37 19.90
CA GLU A 475 -4.68 8.18 18.74
C GLU A 475 -3.24 8.61 19.10
N LEU A 476 -2.28 7.72 18.90
CA LEU A 476 -0.86 7.92 19.24
C LEU A 476 -0.60 8.36 20.69
N GLY A 477 -1.52 8.08 21.61
CA GLY A 477 -1.41 8.49 23.01
C GLY A 477 -1.67 9.97 23.23
N GLY A 478 -2.42 10.62 22.35
CA GLY A 478 -2.69 12.07 22.40
C GLY A 478 -3.43 12.55 23.65
N ALA A 479 -4.10 11.64 24.38
CA ALA A 479 -4.77 11.97 25.64
C ALA A 479 -3.81 12.02 26.84
N LEU A 480 -2.54 11.61 26.69
CA LEU A 480 -1.55 11.51 27.76
C LEU A 480 -0.43 12.53 27.59
N SER A 481 0.11 13.00 28.71
CA SER A 481 1.35 13.80 28.72
C SER A 481 2.58 12.97 28.31
N GLY A 482 3.66 13.64 27.92
CA GLY A 482 4.93 12.97 27.56
C GLY A 482 5.47 12.09 28.69
N GLY A 483 5.37 12.55 29.93
CA GLY A 483 5.82 11.80 31.10
C GLY A 483 4.96 10.55 31.40
N GLU A 484 3.66 10.62 31.18
CA GLU A 484 2.76 9.46 31.35
C GLU A 484 3.03 8.40 30.28
N ARG A 485 3.20 8.81 29.02
CA ARG A 485 3.60 7.90 27.93
C ARG A 485 4.91 7.20 28.24
N GLN A 486 5.92 7.95 28.69
CA GLN A 486 7.22 7.38 29.06
C GLN A 486 7.12 6.36 30.19
N ARG A 487 6.31 6.65 31.24
CA ARG A 487 6.07 5.70 32.35
C ARG A 487 5.34 4.43 31.88
N ILE A 488 4.46 4.51 30.88
CA ILE A 488 3.88 3.30 30.25
C ILE A 488 4.97 2.45 29.60
N GLY A 489 5.94 3.07 28.92
CA GLY A 489 7.11 2.37 28.36
C GLY A 489 7.93 1.64 29.44
N VAL A 490 8.17 2.31 30.55
CA VAL A 490 8.87 1.69 31.73
C VAL A 490 8.03 0.57 32.34
N ALA A 491 6.70 0.75 32.46
CA ALA A 491 5.80 -0.30 32.96
C ALA A 491 5.81 -1.56 32.05
N ARG A 492 5.88 -1.36 30.72
CA ARG A 492 6.07 -2.47 29.74
C ARG A 492 7.34 -3.25 30.05
N ALA A 493 8.46 -2.56 30.27
CA ALA A 493 9.73 -3.20 30.54
C ALA A 493 9.71 -4.01 31.84
N PHE A 494 9.09 -3.48 32.89
CA PHE A 494 8.92 -4.21 34.16
C PHE A 494 7.94 -5.38 34.04
N LEU A 495 6.90 -5.29 33.22
CA LEU A 495 5.96 -6.38 32.97
C LEU A 495 6.57 -7.49 32.12
N HIS A 496 7.43 -7.13 31.16
CA HIS A 496 8.16 -8.11 30.33
C HIS A 496 9.07 -8.99 31.16
N ASP A 497 9.68 -8.42 32.19
CA ASP A 497 10.47 -9.12 33.20
C ASP A 497 11.77 -9.78 32.68
N ALA A 498 12.35 -9.20 31.60
CA ALA A 498 13.61 -9.68 31.05
C ALA A 498 14.80 -9.46 31.99
N PRO A 499 15.82 -10.33 31.99
CA PRO A 499 17.03 -10.19 32.83
C PRO A 499 17.93 -9.03 32.43
N PHE A 500 17.81 -8.51 31.17
CA PHE A 500 18.57 -7.38 30.68
C PHE A 500 17.65 -6.22 30.27
N LEU A 501 17.75 -5.11 30.98
CA LEU A 501 17.00 -3.89 30.76
C LEU A 501 17.87 -2.85 30.06
N LEU A 502 17.41 -2.36 28.93
CA LEU A 502 18.02 -1.31 28.12
C LEU A 502 17.14 -0.06 28.21
N LEU A 503 17.67 1.01 28.80
CA LEU A 503 16.91 2.22 29.09
C LEU A 503 17.54 3.42 28.35
N ASP A 504 16.87 3.92 27.32
CA ASP A 504 17.30 5.09 26.54
C ASP A 504 16.58 6.34 27.04
N GLU A 505 17.26 7.14 27.84
CA GLU A 505 16.75 8.38 28.47
C GLU A 505 15.39 8.20 29.19
N PRO A 506 15.24 7.21 30.07
CA PRO A 506 13.93 6.82 30.65
C PRO A 506 13.27 7.89 31.49
N THR A 507 13.94 8.99 31.78
CA THR A 507 13.47 10.08 32.66
C THR A 507 13.47 11.45 31.98
N SER A 508 13.68 11.52 30.66
CA SER A 508 13.85 12.80 29.93
C SER A 508 12.66 13.75 30.07
N ASN A 509 11.44 13.22 30.12
CA ASN A 509 10.19 13.99 30.18
C ASN A 509 9.55 14.00 31.58
N LEU A 510 10.31 13.68 32.64
CA LEU A 510 9.79 13.56 34.01
C LEU A 510 10.26 14.71 34.88
N ASP A 511 9.42 15.07 35.86
CA ASP A 511 9.81 15.89 36.98
C ASP A 511 10.73 15.15 37.96
N SER A 512 11.39 15.88 38.86
CA SER A 512 12.39 15.30 39.78
C SER A 512 11.82 14.26 40.75
N LEU A 513 10.53 14.35 41.11
CA LEU A 513 9.89 13.39 42.01
C LEU A 513 9.66 12.06 41.29
N ASN A 514 9.04 12.10 40.11
CA ASN A 514 8.79 10.92 39.29
C ASN A 514 10.10 10.29 38.79
N GLU A 515 11.11 11.09 38.43
CA GLU A 515 12.46 10.63 38.14
C GLU A 515 13.03 9.82 39.30
N GLY A 516 12.98 10.35 40.53
CA GLY A 516 13.49 9.68 41.73
C GLY A 516 12.82 8.34 42.02
N ILE A 517 11.49 8.24 41.81
CA ILE A 517 10.74 6.98 41.98
C ILE A 517 11.17 5.94 40.98
N ILE A 518 11.29 6.31 39.70
CA ILE A 518 11.72 5.37 38.64
C ILE A 518 13.16 4.92 38.86
N LEU A 519 14.07 5.83 39.19
CA LEU A 519 15.46 5.47 39.44
C LEU A 519 15.60 4.54 40.65
N LYS A 520 14.79 4.73 41.72
CA LYS A 520 14.71 3.82 42.83
C LYS A 520 14.21 2.44 42.38
N ALA A 521 13.14 2.38 41.61
CA ALA A 521 12.60 1.12 41.08
C ALA A 521 13.64 0.38 40.21
N VAL A 522 14.35 1.10 39.32
CA VAL A 522 15.45 0.53 38.53
C VAL A 522 16.54 -0.06 39.43
N ARG A 523 16.92 0.63 40.48
CA ARG A 523 17.93 0.15 41.45
C ARG A 523 17.47 -1.08 42.23
N ASP A 524 16.19 -1.13 42.61
CA ASP A 524 15.61 -2.30 43.30
C ASP A 524 15.54 -3.51 42.37
N GLU A 525 15.16 -3.34 41.10
CA GLU A 525 15.14 -4.39 40.07
C GLU A 525 16.55 -4.91 39.75
N CYS A 526 17.60 -4.09 39.83
CA CYS A 526 18.97 -4.48 39.51
C CYS A 526 19.55 -5.53 40.48
N ARG A 527 18.88 -5.83 41.58
CA ARG A 527 19.29 -6.94 42.44
C ARG A 527 19.23 -8.29 41.73
N GLU A 528 18.31 -8.44 40.81
CA GLU A 528 18.06 -9.65 40.03
C GLU A 528 18.35 -9.50 38.53
N LYS A 529 18.51 -8.27 38.04
CA LYS A 529 18.64 -7.93 36.62
C LYS A 529 19.87 -7.08 36.34
N THR A 530 20.28 -7.07 35.07
CA THR A 530 21.30 -6.15 34.54
C THR A 530 20.63 -4.98 33.87
N VAL A 531 21.14 -3.79 34.08
CA VAL A 531 20.57 -2.56 33.48
C VAL A 531 21.66 -1.82 32.72
N LEU A 532 21.37 -1.48 31.46
CA LEU A 532 22.15 -0.52 30.69
C LEU A 532 21.35 0.78 30.58
N LEU A 533 21.86 1.83 31.20
CA LEU A 533 21.18 3.11 31.32
C LEU A 533 21.90 4.17 30.49
N VAL A 534 21.21 4.73 29.52
CA VAL A 534 21.70 5.86 28.72
C VAL A 534 21.04 7.13 29.20
N SER A 535 21.82 8.14 29.59
CA SER A 535 21.31 9.45 29.97
C SER A 535 22.39 10.53 29.87
N HIS A 536 21.94 11.77 29.67
CA HIS A 536 22.78 12.96 29.79
C HIS A 536 22.60 13.69 31.14
N ARG A 537 21.67 13.21 32.00
CA ARG A 537 21.40 13.80 33.31
C ARG A 537 22.31 13.20 34.38
N ARG A 538 22.93 14.07 35.18
CA ARG A 538 23.77 13.63 36.31
C ARG A 538 22.98 12.88 37.39
N SER A 539 21.74 13.28 37.67
CA SER A 539 20.82 12.62 38.61
C SER A 539 20.58 11.18 38.21
N THR A 540 20.26 10.95 36.94
CA THR A 540 20.01 9.62 36.41
C THR A 540 21.26 8.74 36.47
N MET A 541 22.44 9.30 36.22
CA MET A 541 23.70 8.56 36.24
C MET A 541 24.21 8.23 37.65
N ALA A 542 23.70 8.93 38.67
CA ALA A 542 24.11 8.67 40.05
C ALA A 542 23.68 7.28 40.59
N VAL A 543 22.77 6.57 39.89
CA VAL A 543 22.37 5.20 40.29
C VAL A 543 23.25 4.12 39.63
N ALA A 544 24.12 4.47 38.70
CA ALA A 544 24.97 3.52 37.98
C ALA A 544 26.13 3.02 38.87
N ASP A 545 26.38 1.73 38.81
CA ASP A 545 27.55 1.10 39.45
C ASP A 545 28.82 1.36 38.67
N LEU A 546 28.70 1.39 37.34
CA LEU A 546 29.78 1.67 36.39
C LEU A 546 29.30 2.74 35.41
N SER A 547 30.14 3.72 35.11
CA SER A 547 29.79 4.79 34.17
C SER A 547 30.87 4.94 33.10
N PHE A 548 30.44 5.04 31.86
CA PHE A 548 31.27 5.22 30.69
C PHE A 548 30.82 6.47 29.91
N SER A 549 31.74 7.14 29.25
CA SER A 549 31.42 8.23 28.34
C SER A 549 31.60 7.78 26.89
N VAL A 550 30.66 8.16 26.03
CA VAL A 550 30.79 7.95 24.57
C VAL A 550 30.91 9.30 23.91
N GLU A 551 32.06 9.54 23.30
CA GLU A 551 32.36 10.76 22.56
C GLU A 551 32.72 10.43 21.12
N SER A 552 32.00 11.01 20.15
CA SER A 552 32.21 10.77 18.72
C SER A 552 32.34 9.28 18.36
N GLY A 553 31.45 8.44 18.89
CA GLY A 553 31.41 7.01 18.61
C GLY A 553 32.46 6.14 19.30
N ARG A 554 33.28 6.71 20.20
CA ARG A 554 34.31 5.99 20.98
C ARG A 554 33.99 6.01 22.46
N LEU A 555 34.41 4.96 23.15
CA LEU A 555 34.29 4.87 24.60
C LEU A 555 35.49 5.55 25.26
N SER A 556 35.24 6.38 26.27
CA SER A 556 36.25 7.06 27.09
C SER A 556 35.98 6.80 28.58
#